data_c2000d7ed0b62d7fc7fce82220a9770d
#
_entry.id   c2000d7ed0b62d7fc7fce82220a9770d
#
_cell.length_a   1.000
_cell.length_b   1.000
_cell.length_c   1.000
_cell.angle_alpha   90.00
_cell.angle_beta   90.00
_cell.angle_gamma   90.00
#
_symmetry.space_group_name_H-M   'P 1'
#
loop_
_entity.id
_entity.type
_entity.pdbx_description
1 polymer ?
#
loop_
_entity_poly.entity_id
_entity_poly.type
_entity_poly.pdbx_seq_one_letter_code
_entity_poly.pdbx_strand_id
1 'polypeptide(L)'
;MKALPKSERIALRRVFALLGVAKAPLAWAVVTGVATLVCAVGLAAVSAWLIARASQTPLVASLALAATIVRAFGASRPVFRYLRQLTSHSVALRGMSNLRSAVYSRLADSRIDRVTRIRRGDLLARTGRDVDAVGDLVVRALLPIAVAVFASAASVAVVAFFSPAVALTLACCLAAAGLVGPYASMRGARLAEIQQVEDRAELVALSLTMLESSDELRVSGRMGAFASALDDAERRVFANRDAAARPGALFSAIETLATGCAVLAALVVGGGEVAGGALAPVELAIVALVPLAAFEAVDPLGEAAVQLVRSAAASKRILDLLDGAQAGDSSESAPANSGANADVAKPSAAARRTAGSFAASRPAETEPVAESLVAKGLVIGWPGGPELSAPIDLAVGRGSSLAVVGPSGVGKTTLLYTLAGMLEPKAGSVLLDGRPVHLIPRAEVSTSLTLTAEDAHLFETSILENLRVARRDVSEEEAAELLVKAGLGPWLAELPDGVHTVLGADATTVSGGERRRLLLARALASPADCLLIDEPAEHLDGETADALIRDLASTEGKTVILVSHRLTALEGVDSVVVLDRAGDKARVLAQGAHDELAASLPVYRWSLSREESRR
;
A
#
# COMPACT_ATOMS: atom_id res chain seq x y z
N MET A 1 -5.70 -16.93 -20.10
CA MET A 1 -5.38 -17.03 -18.66
C MET A 1 -4.35 -18.11 -18.26
N LYS A 2 -3.99 -19.07 -19.12
CA LYS A 2 -2.90 -20.04 -18.83
C LYS A 2 -1.48 -19.41 -18.85
N ALA A 3 -1.33 -18.22 -19.41
CA ALA A 3 -0.05 -17.50 -19.48
C ALA A 3 0.39 -16.83 -18.16
N LEU A 4 -0.51 -16.64 -17.18
CA LEU A 4 -0.19 -16.10 -15.87
C LEU A 4 0.06 -17.23 -14.84
N PRO A 5 1.07 -17.12 -13.94
CA PRO A 5 1.31 -18.06 -12.86
C PRO A 5 0.07 -18.22 -11.96
N LYS A 6 -0.03 -19.37 -11.29
CA LYS A 6 -1.13 -19.61 -10.35
C LYS A 6 -1.16 -18.57 -9.22
N SER A 7 0.01 -18.20 -8.69
CA SER A 7 0.14 -17.19 -7.62
C SER A 7 -0.41 -15.81 -8.05
N GLU A 8 -0.04 -15.32 -9.23
CA GLU A 8 -0.51 -14.03 -9.74
C GLU A 8 -2.02 -14.02 -10.03
N ARG A 9 -2.58 -15.15 -10.51
CA ARG A 9 -4.03 -15.28 -10.73
C ARG A 9 -4.82 -15.22 -9.41
N ILE A 10 -4.30 -15.86 -8.36
CA ILE A 10 -4.90 -15.83 -7.02
C ILE A 10 -4.81 -14.42 -6.47
N ALA A 11 -3.64 -13.78 -6.57
CA ALA A 11 -3.42 -12.40 -6.14
C ALA A 11 -4.36 -11.44 -6.85
N LEU A 12 -4.45 -11.52 -8.18
CA LEU A 12 -5.35 -10.69 -8.98
C LEU A 12 -6.81 -10.82 -8.54
N ARG A 13 -7.28 -12.05 -8.27
CA ARG A 13 -8.65 -12.27 -7.79
C ARG A 13 -8.90 -11.68 -6.39
N ARG A 14 -7.96 -11.85 -5.46
CA ARG A 14 -8.08 -11.31 -4.10
C ARG A 14 -8.07 -9.78 -4.11
N VAL A 15 -7.13 -9.18 -4.84
CA VAL A 15 -7.02 -7.71 -4.92
C VAL A 15 -8.19 -7.12 -5.71
N PHE A 16 -8.68 -7.80 -6.76
CA PHE A 16 -9.88 -7.38 -7.47
C PHE A 16 -11.14 -7.36 -6.58
N ALA A 17 -11.25 -8.31 -5.64
CA ALA A 17 -12.32 -8.28 -4.65
C ALA A 17 -12.25 -7.06 -3.72
N LEU A 18 -11.01 -6.59 -3.39
CA LEU A 18 -10.79 -5.39 -2.57
C LEU A 18 -11.12 -4.08 -3.31
N LEU A 19 -11.07 -4.07 -4.65
CA LEU A 19 -11.51 -2.93 -5.45
C LEU A 19 -13.00 -2.62 -5.23
N GLY A 20 -13.81 -3.60 -4.84
CA GLY A 20 -15.24 -3.41 -4.60
C GLY A 20 -15.99 -2.88 -5.82
N VAL A 21 -15.62 -3.33 -7.03
CA VAL A 21 -16.19 -2.82 -8.29
C VAL A 21 -17.68 -3.11 -8.35
N ALA A 22 -18.50 -2.06 -8.43
CA ALA A 22 -19.94 -2.18 -8.56
C ALA A 22 -20.31 -2.76 -9.93
N LYS A 23 -21.12 -3.83 -9.95
CA LYS A 23 -21.46 -4.59 -11.15
C LYS A 23 -22.30 -3.77 -12.14
N ALA A 24 -23.25 -2.95 -11.66
CA ALA A 24 -24.14 -2.19 -12.51
C ALA A 24 -23.43 -1.09 -13.33
N PRO A 25 -22.56 -0.22 -12.76
CA PRO A 25 -21.79 0.74 -13.54
C PRO A 25 -20.80 0.06 -14.52
N LEU A 26 -20.21 -1.09 -14.13
CA LEU A 26 -19.35 -1.85 -15.03
C LEU A 26 -20.13 -2.40 -16.23
N ALA A 27 -21.30 -3.00 -15.99
CA ALA A 27 -22.17 -3.49 -17.07
C ALA A 27 -22.61 -2.35 -18.00
N TRP A 28 -22.94 -1.19 -17.44
CA TRP A 28 -23.29 0.00 -18.22
C TRP A 28 -22.13 0.49 -19.10
N ALA A 29 -20.88 0.47 -18.57
CA ALA A 29 -19.68 0.79 -19.33
C ALA A 29 -19.45 -0.19 -20.50
N VAL A 30 -19.72 -1.50 -20.29
CA VAL A 30 -19.67 -2.50 -21.36
C VAL A 30 -20.75 -2.22 -22.41
N VAL A 31 -21.99 -1.99 -22.01
CA VAL A 31 -23.11 -1.71 -22.92
C VAL A 31 -22.82 -0.48 -23.80
N THR A 32 -22.37 0.62 -23.19
CA THR A 32 -22.02 1.84 -23.93
C THR A 32 -20.81 1.65 -24.84
N GLY A 33 -19.84 0.80 -24.43
CA GLY A 33 -18.71 0.41 -25.25
C GLY A 33 -19.13 -0.41 -26.47
N VAL A 34 -19.96 -1.42 -26.27
CA VAL A 34 -20.54 -2.23 -27.36
C VAL A 34 -21.38 -1.36 -28.29
N ALA A 35 -22.24 -0.47 -27.74
CA ALA A 35 -23.03 0.45 -28.55
C ALA A 35 -22.15 1.36 -29.44
N THR A 36 -20.98 1.82 -28.93
CA THR A 36 -20.02 2.60 -29.72
C THR A 36 -19.57 1.85 -30.97
N LEU A 37 -19.21 0.56 -30.83
CA LEU A 37 -18.71 -0.28 -31.93
C LEU A 37 -19.86 -0.74 -32.84
N VAL A 38 -21.02 -1.05 -32.30
CA VAL A 38 -22.21 -1.36 -33.10
C VAL A 38 -22.61 -0.16 -33.97
N CYS A 39 -22.50 1.07 -33.45
CA CYS A 39 -22.70 2.27 -34.26
C CYS A 39 -21.61 2.38 -35.37
N ALA A 40 -20.36 1.99 -35.11
CA ALA A 40 -19.31 2.00 -36.13
C ALA A 40 -19.58 0.97 -37.22
N VAL A 41 -19.93 -0.26 -36.86
CA VAL A 41 -20.29 -1.34 -37.79
C VAL A 41 -21.56 -0.98 -38.57
N GLY A 42 -22.60 -0.44 -37.90
CA GLY A 42 -23.82 0.02 -38.52
C GLY A 42 -23.59 1.18 -39.51
N LEU A 43 -22.73 2.13 -39.12
CA LEU A 43 -22.29 3.21 -40.01
C LEU A 43 -21.59 2.67 -41.27
N ALA A 44 -20.65 1.73 -41.11
CA ALA A 44 -19.94 1.09 -42.24
C ALA A 44 -20.92 0.32 -43.15
N ALA A 45 -21.78 -0.50 -42.57
CA ALA A 45 -22.76 -1.32 -43.31
C ALA A 45 -23.76 -0.45 -44.10
N VAL A 46 -24.39 0.54 -43.45
CA VAL A 46 -25.38 1.38 -44.10
C VAL A 46 -24.75 2.33 -45.13
N SER A 47 -23.54 2.84 -44.86
CA SER A 47 -22.77 3.64 -45.82
C SER A 47 -22.38 2.83 -47.04
N ALA A 48 -21.91 1.59 -46.85
CA ALA A 48 -21.61 0.67 -47.95
C ALA A 48 -22.85 0.39 -48.82
N TRP A 49 -23.94 0.06 -48.18
CA TRP A 49 -25.24 -0.14 -48.86
C TRP A 49 -25.68 1.09 -49.63
N LEU A 50 -25.62 2.29 -48.98
CA LEU A 50 -26.02 3.55 -49.58
C LEU A 50 -25.23 3.87 -50.87
N ILE A 51 -23.89 3.71 -50.81
CA ILE A 51 -23.00 3.97 -51.94
C ILE A 51 -23.31 2.98 -53.08
N ALA A 52 -23.41 1.69 -52.76
CA ALA A 52 -23.69 0.66 -53.75
C ALA A 52 -25.10 0.79 -54.36
N ARG A 53 -26.08 1.18 -53.56
CA ARG A 53 -27.44 1.43 -54.03
C ARG A 53 -27.55 2.70 -54.88
N ALA A 54 -26.82 3.74 -54.52
CA ALA A 54 -26.77 5.01 -55.26
C ALA A 54 -26.20 4.82 -56.70
N SER A 55 -25.24 3.90 -56.89
CA SER A 55 -24.69 3.60 -58.21
C SER A 55 -25.69 2.99 -59.17
N GLN A 56 -26.82 2.44 -58.67
CA GLN A 56 -27.92 1.88 -59.48
C GLN A 56 -28.94 2.93 -59.90
N THR A 57 -28.66 4.23 -59.70
CA THR A 57 -29.52 5.37 -60.08
C THR A 57 -30.99 5.30 -59.60
N PRO A 58 -31.25 5.00 -58.31
CA PRO A 58 -32.59 4.95 -57.79
C PRO A 58 -33.15 6.34 -57.61
N LEU A 59 -34.49 6.43 -57.35
CA LEU A 59 -35.12 7.67 -56.96
C LEU A 59 -34.46 8.22 -55.66
N VAL A 60 -34.06 9.50 -55.64
CA VAL A 60 -33.37 10.13 -54.49
C VAL A 60 -34.13 9.94 -53.18
N ALA A 61 -35.46 9.95 -53.23
CA ALA A 61 -36.32 9.74 -52.04
C ALA A 61 -36.09 8.36 -51.39
N SER A 62 -35.73 7.33 -52.13
CA SER A 62 -35.45 5.97 -51.59
C SER A 62 -34.14 5.88 -50.78
N LEU A 63 -33.23 6.84 -50.95
CA LEU A 63 -31.96 6.93 -50.21
C LEU A 63 -32.03 7.79 -48.96
N ALA A 64 -33.11 8.61 -48.80
CA ALA A 64 -33.22 9.57 -47.72
C ALA A 64 -33.21 8.92 -46.34
N LEU A 65 -33.88 7.76 -46.19
CA LEU A 65 -33.89 7.00 -44.93
C LEU A 65 -32.48 6.51 -44.54
N ALA A 66 -31.76 5.91 -45.51
CA ALA A 66 -30.40 5.41 -45.28
C ALA A 66 -29.45 6.56 -44.92
N ALA A 67 -29.53 7.69 -45.61
CA ALA A 67 -28.76 8.90 -45.29
C ALA A 67 -29.04 9.41 -43.85
N THR A 68 -30.28 9.34 -43.40
CA THR A 68 -30.66 9.69 -42.03
C THR A 68 -30.08 8.71 -41.01
N ILE A 69 -30.11 7.42 -41.29
CA ILE A 69 -29.53 6.39 -40.44
C ILE A 69 -28.00 6.55 -40.33
N VAL A 70 -27.29 6.85 -41.44
CA VAL A 70 -25.85 7.16 -41.45
C VAL A 70 -25.56 8.34 -40.52
N ARG A 71 -26.36 9.43 -40.59
CA ARG A 71 -26.20 10.58 -39.69
C ARG A 71 -26.46 10.20 -38.22
N ALA A 72 -27.50 9.39 -37.98
CA ALA A 72 -27.80 8.91 -36.62
C ALA A 72 -26.67 8.09 -36.01
N PHE A 73 -26.11 7.12 -36.74
CA PHE A 73 -24.95 6.35 -36.26
C PHE A 73 -23.72 7.23 -36.07
N GLY A 74 -23.45 8.16 -37.03
CA GLY A 74 -22.33 9.09 -36.93
C GLY A 74 -22.39 10.00 -35.70
N ALA A 75 -23.61 10.51 -35.35
CA ALA A 75 -23.83 11.34 -34.19
C ALA A 75 -23.86 10.53 -32.87
N SER A 76 -24.36 9.31 -32.89
CA SER A 76 -24.49 8.45 -31.70
C SER A 76 -23.14 7.88 -31.24
N ARG A 77 -22.22 7.56 -32.16
CA ARG A 77 -20.93 6.97 -31.87
C ARG A 77 -20.09 7.80 -30.88
N PRO A 78 -19.85 9.12 -31.08
CA PRO A 78 -19.10 9.93 -30.11
C PRO A 78 -19.82 10.08 -28.76
N VAL A 79 -21.18 10.11 -28.75
CA VAL A 79 -21.96 10.16 -27.51
C VAL A 79 -21.75 8.89 -26.67
N PHE A 80 -21.87 7.71 -27.28
CA PHE A 80 -21.63 6.45 -26.56
C PHE A 80 -20.16 6.31 -26.13
N ARG A 81 -19.21 6.78 -26.95
CA ARG A 81 -17.79 6.83 -26.57
C ARG A 81 -17.57 7.69 -25.32
N TYR A 82 -18.18 8.87 -25.27
CA TYR A 82 -18.10 9.77 -24.11
C TYR A 82 -18.72 9.13 -22.87
N LEU A 83 -19.93 8.57 -22.97
CA LEU A 83 -20.61 7.88 -21.87
C LEU A 83 -19.77 6.70 -21.34
N ARG A 84 -19.19 5.90 -22.23
CA ARG A 84 -18.27 4.82 -21.86
C ARG A 84 -17.07 5.36 -21.06
N GLN A 85 -16.45 6.43 -21.54
CA GLN A 85 -15.28 7.00 -20.88
C GLN A 85 -15.63 7.53 -19.49
N LEU A 86 -16.75 8.27 -19.36
CA LEU A 86 -17.22 8.80 -18.09
C LEU A 86 -17.50 7.70 -17.07
N THR A 87 -18.24 6.66 -17.47
CA THR A 87 -18.61 5.55 -16.60
C THR A 87 -17.40 4.69 -16.21
N SER A 88 -16.52 4.36 -17.16
CA SER A 88 -15.34 3.53 -16.91
C SER A 88 -14.36 4.20 -15.95
N HIS A 89 -14.07 5.50 -16.13
CA HIS A 89 -13.22 6.25 -15.22
C HIS A 89 -13.81 6.38 -13.82
N SER A 90 -15.13 6.63 -13.71
CA SER A 90 -15.81 6.68 -12.41
C SER A 90 -15.68 5.35 -11.65
N VAL A 91 -15.82 4.21 -12.34
CA VAL A 91 -15.65 2.87 -11.74
C VAL A 91 -14.21 2.64 -11.29
N ALA A 92 -13.23 2.99 -12.12
CA ALA A 92 -11.81 2.81 -11.78
C ALA A 92 -11.38 3.67 -10.59
N LEU A 93 -11.73 4.97 -10.58
CA LEU A 93 -11.36 5.88 -9.51
C LEU A 93 -11.95 5.47 -8.16
N ARG A 94 -13.22 5.05 -8.12
CA ARG A 94 -13.84 4.51 -6.90
C ARG A 94 -13.14 3.22 -6.45
N GLY A 95 -12.84 2.32 -7.39
CA GLY A 95 -12.11 1.09 -7.09
C GLY A 95 -10.72 1.37 -6.52
N MET A 96 -9.95 2.29 -7.11
CA MET A 96 -8.63 2.69 -6.60
C MET A 96 -8.73 3.30 -5.20
N SER A 97 -9.73 4.16 -4.95
CA SER A 97 -9.97 4.73 -3.62
C SER A 97 -10.25 3.64 -2.57
N ASN A 98 -11.14 2.69 -2.90
CA ASN A 98 -11.45 1.55 -2.02
C ASN A 98 -10.22 0.69 -1.73
N LEU A 99 -9.45 0.35 -2.78
CA LEU A 99 -8.24 -0.46 -2.63
C LEU A 99 -7.18 0.26 -1.79
N ARG A 100 -6.97 1.56 -2.03
CA ARG A 100 -6.03 2.39 -1.27
C ARG A 100 -6.43 2.44 0.19
N SER A 101 -7.69 2.71 0.50
CA SER A 101 -8.22 2.70 1.87
C SER A 101 -8.04 1.33 2.53
N ALA A 102 -8.36 0.23 1.82
CA ALA A 102 -8.19 -1.12 2.36
C ALA A 102 -6.73 -1.48 2.64
N VAL A 103 -5.79 -1.05 1.79
CA VAL A 103 -4.35 -1.25 1.99
C VAL A 103 -3.86 -0.46 3.21
N TYR A 104 -4.23 0.84 3.31
CA TYR A 104 -3.85 1.67 4.46
C TYR A 104 -4.42 1.15 5.78
N SER A 105 -5.71 0.79 5.83
CA SER A 105 -6.31 0.23 7.06
C SER A 105 -5.59 -1.03 7.51
N ARG A 106 -5.31 -1.97 6.58
CA ARG A 106 -4.61 -3.21 6.93
C ARG A 106 -3.16 -2.98 7.37
N LEU A 107 -2.46 -2.01 6.78
CA LEU A 107 -1.11 -1.64 7.21
C LEU A 107 -1.13 -0.96 8.58
N ALA A 108 -2.13 -0.11 8.86
CA ALA A 108 -2.30 0.54 10.16
C ALA A 108 -2.60 -0.46 11.28
N ASP A 109 -3.38 -1.51 10.98
CA ASP A 109 -3.69 -2.61 11.91
C ASP A 109 -2.53 -3.60 12.07
N SER A 110 -1.49 -3.50 11.22
CA SER A 110 -0.35 -4.42 11.23
C SER A 110 0.62 -4.10 12.37
N ARG A 111 1.38 -5.11 12.78
CA ARG A 111 2.43 -4.93 13.79
C ARG A 111 3.57 -4.07 13.24
N ILE A 112 4.06 -3.15 14.06
CA ILE A 112 5.10 -2.18 13.67
C ILE A 112 6.40 -2.85 13.21
N ASP A 113 6.80 -3.97 13.84
CA ASP A 113 8.01 -4.71 13.51
C ASP A 113 8.08 -5.20 12.06
N ARG A 114 6.93 -5.30 11.39
CA ARG A 114 6.81 -5.70 9.99
C ARG A 114 6.83 -4.52 9.05
N VAL A 115 6.15 -3.44 9.44
CA VAL A 115 6.08 -2.22 8.63
C VAL A 115 7.45 -1.52 8.59
N THR A 116 8.19 -1.49 9.70
CA THR A 116 9.52 -0.86 9.79
C THR A 116 10.60 -1.57 8.95
N ARG A 117 10.40 -2.85 8.60
CA ARG A 117 11.30 -3.57 7.68
C ARG A 117 11.11 -3.20 6.23
N ILE A 118 9.98 -2.59 5.88
CA ILE A 118 9.68 -2.19 4.51
C ILE A 118 10.34 -0.84 4.25
N ARG A 119 11.14 -0.75 3.20
CA ARG A 119 11.75 0.52 2.80
C ARG A 119 10.64 1.53 2.48
N ARG A 120 10.74 2.75 2.97
CA ARG A 120 9.74 3.83 2.76
C ARG A 120 9.40 4.02 1.27
N GLY A 121 10.41 4.00 0.39
CA GLY A 121 10.21 4.09 -1.06
C GLY A 121 9.41 2.93 -1.66
N ASP A 122 9.58 1.71 -1.15
CA ASP A 122 8.84 0.52 -1.60
C ASP A 122 7.38 0.58 -1.15
N LEU A 123 7.12 1.04 0.07
CA LEU A 123 5.78 1.28 0.59
C LEU A 123 5.03 2.31 -0.27
N LEU A 124 5.68 3.45 -0.57
CA LEU A 124 5.10 4.50 -1.41
C LEU A 124 4.83 4.01 -2.84
N ALA A 125 5.74 3.22 -3.42
CA ALA A 125 5.54 2.65 -4.74
C ALA A 125 4.36 1.66 -4.79
N ARG A 126 4.17 0.84 -3.74
CA ARG A 126 3.08 -0.15 -3.65
C ARG A 126 1.73 0.49 -3.37
N THR A 127 1.67 1.51 -2.52
CA THR A 127 0.42 2.24 -2.22
C THR A 127 0.02 3.23 -3.31
N GLY A 128 0.96 3.69 -4.13
CA GLY A 128 0.73 4.57 -5.29
C GLY A 128 0.61 3.76 -6.60
N ARG A 129 1.75 3.56 -7.28
CA ARG A 129 1.79 2.99 -8.64
C ARG A 129 1.16 1.61 -8.77
N ASP A 130 1.32 0.72 -7.79
CA ASP A 130 0.75 -0.62 -7.89
C ASP A 130 -0.78 -0.59 -7.72
N VAL A 131 -1.31 0.28 -6.86
CA VAL A 131 -2.76 0.50 -6.74
C VAL A 131 -3.34 1.07 -8.05
N ASP A 132 -2.65 2.04 -8.66
CA ASP A 132 -3.07 2.62 -9.94
C ASP A 132 -3.04 1.58 -11.07
N ALA A 133 -1.99 0.74 -11.13
CA ALA A 133 -1.88 -0.34 -12.10
C ALA A 133 -3.01 -1.38 -11.95
N VAL A 134 -3.48 -1.64 -10.73
CA VAL A 134 -4.63 -2.51 -10.48
C VAL A 134 -5.95 -1.81 -10.84
N GLY A 135 -6.08 -0.51 -10.59
CA GLY A 135 -7.24 0.28 -11.02
C GLY A 135 -7.40 0.30 -12.54
N ASP A 136 -6.29 0.45 -13.26
CA ASP A 136 -6.24 0.41 -14.72
C ASP A 136 -6.68 -0.95 -15.32
N LEU A 137 -6.66 -2.03 -14.55
CA LEU A 137 -7.17 -3.35 -14.96
C LEU A 137 -8.59 -3.26 -15.50
N VAL A 138 -9.45 -2.49 -14.82
CA VAL A 138 -10.88 -2.39 -15.18
C VAL A 138 -11.05 -1.68 -16.52
N VAL A 139 -10.41 -0.52 -16.68
CA VAL A 139 -10.59 0.36 -17.86
C VAL A 139 -9.80 -0.12 -19.07
N ARG A 140 -8.56 -0.57 -18.84
CA ARG A 140 -7.61 -0.87 -19.94
C ARG A 140 -7.48 -2.35 -20.27
N ALA A 141 -8.05 -3.26 -19.44
CA ALA A 141 -8.02 -4.68 -19.74
C ALA A 141 -9.42 -5.31 -19.76
N LEU A 142 -10.16 -5.32 -18.65
CA LEU A 142 -11.44 -6.03 -18.57
C LEU A 142 -12.50 -5.43 -19.49
N LEU A 143 -12.63 -4.11 -19.51
CA LEU A 143 -13.61 -3.43 -20.34
C LEU A 143 -13.35 -3.63 -21.85
N PRO A 144 -12.14 -3.39 -22.40
CA PRO A 144 -11.85 -3.66 -23.79
C PRO A 144 -12.07 -5.12 -24.20
N ILE A 145 -11.67 -6.08 -23.34
CA ILE A 145 -11.88 -7.51 -23.61
C ILE A 145 -13.38 -7.83 -23.72
N ALA A 146 -14.19 -7.36 -22.76
CA ALA A 146 -15.63 -7.59 -22.77
C ALA A 146 -16.28 -6.96 -24.02
N VAL A 147 -15.93 -5.70 -24.30
CA VAL A 147 -16.47 -4.98 -25.48
C VAL A 147 -16.06 -5.68 -26.77
N ALA A 148 -14.80 -6.12 -26.91
CA ALA A 148 -14.34 -6.83 -28.10
C ALA A 148 -15.11 -8.14 -28.36
N VAL A 149 -15.38 -8.92 -27.30
CA VAL A 149 -16.14 -10.17 -27.44
C VAL A 149 -17.55 -9.90 -27.96
N PHE A 150 -18.28 -8.97 -27.34
CA PHE A 150 -19.68 -8.68 -27.73
C PHE A 150 -19.77 -7.96 -29.07
N ALA A 151 -18.87 -7.02 -29.37
CA ALA A 151 -18.86 -6.30 -30.64
C ALA A 151 -18.45 -7.18 -31.81
N SER A 152 -17.45 -8.07 -31.63
CA SER A 152 -17.07 -9.06 -32.64
C SER A 152 -18.22 -10.03 -32.92
N ALA A 153 -18.88 -10.52 -31.87
CA ALA A 153 -20.06 -11.39 -32.05
C ALA A 153 -21.19 -10.68 -32.81
N ALA A 154 -21.47 -9.40 -32.50
CA ALA A 154 -22.45 -8.61 -33.21
C ALA A 154 -22.06 -8.39 -34.69
N SER A 155 -20.79 -8.13 -34.99
CA SER A 155 -20.28 -7.96 -36.36
C SER A 155 -20.41 -9.24 -37.18
N VAL A 156 -20.04 -10.38 -36.58
CA VAL A 156 -20.21 -11.70 -37.22
C VAL A 156 -21.70 -11.99 -37.46
N ALA A 157 -22.58 -11.68 -36.53
CA ALA A 157 -24.01 -11.88 -36.69
C ALA A 157 -24.60 -11.02 -37.83
N VAL A 158 -24.14 -9.77 -37.97
CA VAL A 158 -24.54 -8.90 -39.11
C VAL A 158 -24.12 -9.49 -40.43
N VAL A 159 -22.87 -9.95 -40.56
CA VAL A 159 -22.38 -10.56 -41.82
C VAL A 159 -23.06 -11.91 -42.07
N ALA A 160 -23.33 -12.72 -41.05
CA ALA A 160 -24.01 -14.01 -41.16
C ALA A 160 -25.43 -13.90 -41.70
N PHE A 161 -26.11 -12.76 -41.49
CA PHE A 161 -27.42 -12.50 -42.07
C PHE A 161 -27.40 -12.43 -43.59
N PHE A 162 -26.27 -11.99 -44.19
CA PHE A 162 -26.12 -11.86 -45.64
C PHE A 162 -25.39 -13.09 -46.23
N SER A 163 -24.29 -13.50 -45.64
CA SER A 163 -23.49 -14.64 -46.08
C SER A 163 -22.89 -15.40 -44.89
N PRO A 164 -23.37 -16.60 -44.57
CA PRO A 164 -22.81 -17.43 -43.49
C PRO A 164 -21.36 -17.86 -43.77
N ALA A 165 -20.97 -18.04 -45.04
CA ALA A 165 -19.62 -18.44 -45.42
C ALA A 165 -18.62 -17.32 -45.15
N VAL A 166 -18.94 -16.07 -45.51
CA VAL A 166 -18.10 -14.91 -45.18
C VAL A 166 -18.09 -14.64 -43.66
N ALA A 167 -19.21 -14.83 -42.97
CA ALA A 167 -19.27 -14.69 -41.51
C ALA A 167 -18.32 -15.68 -40.80
N LEU A 168 -18.22 -16.91 -41.27
CA LEU A 168 -17.30 -17.93 -40.74
C LEU A 168 -15.84 -17.50 -40.94
N THR A 169 -15.48 -17.01 -42.13
CA THR A 169 -14.12 -16.51 -42.38
C THR A 169 -13.78 -15.29 -41.52
N LEU A 170 -14.73 -14.34 -41.37
CA LEU A 170 -14.59 -13.20 -40.48
C LEU A 170 -14.39 -13.66 -39.03
N ALA A 171 -15.19 -14.62 -38.55
CA ALA A 171 -15.07 -15.15 -37.18
C ALA A 171 -13.69 -15.81 -36.96
N CYS A 172 -13.19 -16.58 -37.92
CA CYS A 172 -11.84 -17.18 -37.84
C CYS A 172 -10.75 -16.09 -37.78
N CYS A 173 -10.82 -15.06 -38.61
CA CYS A 173 -9.86 -13.96 -38.66
C CYS A 173 -9.90 -13.12 -37.35
N LEU A 174 -11.09 -12.80 -36.85
CA LEU A 174 -11.27 -12.10 -35.56
C LEU A 174 -10.77 -12.95 -34.38
N ALA A 175 -11.01 -14.26 -34.41
CA ALA A 175 -10.51 -15.17 -33.38
C ALA A 175 -8.97 -15.28 -33.44
N ALA A 176 -8.39 -15.37 -34.64
CA ALA A 176 -6.93 -15.38 -34.79
C ALA A 176 -6.30 -14.09 -34.26
N ALA A 177 -6.78 -12.93 -34.67
CA ALA A 177 -6.28 -11.63 -34.17
C ALA A 177 -6.55 -11.44 -32.66
N GLY A 178 -7.76 -11.77 -32.20
CA GLY A 178 -8.19 -11.56 -30.81
C GLY A 178 -7.63 -12.54 -29.78
N LEU A 179 -7.07 -13.69 -30.21
CA LEU A 179 -6.48 -14.69 -29.31
C LEU A 179 -4.96 -14.81 -29.47
N VAL A 180 -4.46 -14.96 -30.70
CA VAL A 180 -3.03 -15.18 -30.96
C VAL A 180 -2.22 -13.93 -30.69
N GLY A 181 -2.69 -12.78 -31.16
CA GLY A 181 -2.02 -11.50 -30.98
C GLY A 181 -1.87 -11.10 -29.50
N PRO A 182 -2.97 -11.02 -28.74
CA PRO A 182 -2.90 -10.71 -27.30
C PRO A 182 -2.08 -11.72 -26.50
N TYR A 183 -2.12 -13.01 -26.86
CA TYR A 183 -1.28 -14.02 -26.22
C TYR A 183 0.21 -13.74 -26.42
N ALA A 184 0.63 -13.38 -27.64
CA ALA A 184 2.00 -12.99 -27.93
C ALA A 184 2.42 -11.74 -27.13
N SER A 185 1.53 -10.71 -27.08
CA SER A 185 1.74 -9.49 -26.29
C SER A 185 1.89 -9.78 -24.80
N MET A 186 1.06 -10.66 -24.22
CA MET A 186 1.19 -11.09 -22.82
C MET A 186 2.54 -11.75 -22.53
N ARG A 187 2.99 -12.62 -23.42
CA ARG A 187 4.27 -13.33 -23.24
C ARG A 187 5.45 -12.37 -23.30
N GLY A 188 5.43 -11.44 -24.24
CA GLY A 188 6.46 -10.41 -24.36
C GLY A 188 6.48 -9.45 -23.19
N ALA A 189 5.32 -8.93 -22.77
CA ALA A 189 5.19 -8.05 -21.64
C ALA A 189 5.72 -8.69 -20.34
N ARG A 190 5.51 -9.98 -20.18
CA ARG A 190 5.99 -10.70 -18.99
C ARG A 190 7.52 -10.79 -18.92
N LEU A 191 8.18 -11.12 -20.05
CA LEU A 191 9.64 -11.15 -20.10
C LEU A 191 10.23 -9.77 -19.82
N ALA A 192 9.59 -8.73 -20.36
CA ALA A 192 9.99 -7.36 -20.17
C ALA A 192 9.81 -6.88 -18.71
N GLU A 193 8.73 -7.23 -18.04
CA GLU A 193 8.43 -6.81 -16.66
C GLU A 193 9.51 -7.26 -15.67
N ILE A 194 10.02 -8.49 -15.83
CA ILE A 194 11.05 -9.05 -14.94
C ILE A 194 12.38 -8.29 -15.11
N GLN A 195 12.79 -8.02 -16.33
CA GLN A 195 14.07 -7.37 -16.63
C GLN A 195 14.07 -5.85 -16.37
N GLN A 196 12.97 -5.17 -16.71
CA GLN A 196 12.86 -3.71 -16.54
C GLN A 196 12.92 -3.23 -15.09
N VAL A 197 12.49 -4.04 -14.12
CA VAL A 197 12.52 -3.65 -12.69
C VAL A 197 13.95 -3.56 -12.18
N GLU A 198 14.80 -4.55 -12.52
CA GLU A 198 16.20 -4.59 -12.08
C GLU A 198 17.05 -3.51 -12.76
N ASP A 199 16.96 -3.41 -14.10
CA ASP A 199 17.73 -2.42 -14.87
C ASP A 199 17.38 -0.99 -14.50
N ARG A 200 16.09 -0.71 -14.26
CA ARG A 200 15.64 0.62 -13.86
C ARG A 200 16.04 0.98 -12.43
N ALA A 201 16.08 0.00 -11.52
CA ALA A 201 16.54 0.20 -10.16
C ALA A 201 18.04 0.53 -10.13
N GLU A 202 18.86 -0.16 -10.96
CA GLU A 202 20.28 0.12 -11.12
C GLU A 202 20.52 1.53 -11.72
N LEU A 203 19.79 1.89 -12.79
CA LEU A 203 19.89 3.22 -13.40
C LEU A 203 19.58 4.33 -12.39
N VAL A 204 18.50 4.19 -11.62
CA VAL A 204 18.11 5.17 -10.60
C VAL A 204 19.14 5.23 -9.48
N ALA A 205 19.67 4.09 -9.03
CA ALA A 205 20.69 4.05 -7.98
C ALA A 205 21.99 4.75 -8.43
N LEU A 206 22.47 4.49 -9.65
CA LEU A 206 23.64 5.16 -10.22
C LEU A 206 23.42 6.66 -10.38
N SER A 207 22.22 7.06 -10.88
CA SER A 207 21.87 8.47 -11.04
C SER A 207 21.84 9.20 -9.70
N LEU A 208 21.23 8.59 -8.68
CA LEU A 208 21.14 9.16 -7.34
C LEU A 208 22.54 9.31 -6.71
N THR A 209 23.37 8.26 -6.81
CA THR A 209 24.76 8.30 -6.33
C THR A 209 25.56 9.43 -7.00
N MET A 210 25.41 9.61 -8.32
CA MET A 210 26.10 10.70 -9.03
C MET A 210 25.63 12.10 -8.60
N LEU A 211 24.34 12.24 -8.24
CA LEU A 211 23.79 13.52 -7.77
C LEU A 211 24.18 13.83 -6.32
N GLU A 212 24.01 12.85 -5.43
CA GLU A 212 24.23 13.01 -3.98
C GLU A 212 25.72 13.09 -3.61
N SER A 213 26.57 12.33 -4.33
CA SER A 213 28.00 12.26 -4.07
C SER A 213 28.85 12.92 -5.15
N SER A 214 28.32 13.90 -5.88
CA SER A 214 29.01 14.53 -7.03
C SER A 214 30.37 15.10 -6.67
N ASP A 215 30.48 15.75 -5.52
CA ASP A 215 31.74 16.38 -5.06
C ASP A 215 32.79 15.34 -4.67
N GLU A 216 32.37 14.27 -3.99
CA GLU A 216 33.24 13.16 -3.60
C GLU A 216 33.75 12.40 -4.84
N LEU A 217 32.88 12.16 -5.82
CA LEU A 217 33.24 11.50 -7.09
C LEU A 217 34.21 12.34 -7.92
N ARG A 218 34.10 13.67 -7.87
CA ARG A 218 35.05 14.59 -8.52
C ARG A 218 36.41 14.56 -7.84
N VAL A 219 36.44 14.68 -6.53
CA VAL A 219 37.69 14.68 -5.75
C VAL A 219 38.42 13.35 -5.88
N SER A 220 37.67 12.23 -5.90
CA SER A 220 38.23 10.88 -6.07
C SER A 220 38.62 10.53 -7.52
N GLY A 221 38.32 11.39 -8.51
CA GLY A 221 38.57 11.14 -9.93
C GLY A 221 37.73 10.04 -10.56
N ARG A 222 36.65 9.57 -9.88
CA ARG A 222 35.83 8.44 -10.30
C ARG A 222 34.61 8.82 -11.15
N MET A 223 34.35 10.11 -11.38
CA MET A 223 33.19 10.59 -12.12
C MET A 223 33.06 9.95 -13.51
N GLY A 224 34.18 9.80 -14.25
CA GLY A 224 34.17 9.15 -15.56
C GLY A 224 33.75 7.68 -15.54
N ALA A 225 34.16 6.92 -14.52
CA ALA A 225 33.77 5.53 -14.36
C ALA A 225 32.28 5.37 -14.04
N PHE A 226 31.72 6.28 -13.21
CA PHE A 226 30.29 6.27 -12.91
C PHE A 226 29.45 6.72 -14.12
N ALA A 227 29.93 7.70 -14.90
CA ALA A 227 29.25 8.13 -16.14
C ALA A 227 29.19 6.97 -17.16
N SER A 228 30.30 6.22 -17.36
CA SER A 228 30.29 5.07 -18.25
C SER A 228 29.38 3.95 -17.76
N ALA A 229 29.32 3.69 -16.44
CA ALA A 229 28.40 2.72 -15.85
C ALA A 229 26.92 3.14 -16.05
N LEU A 230 26.63 4.42 -15.94
CA LEU A 230 25.30 4.99 -16.20
C LEU A 230 24.90 4.80 -17.66
N ASP A 231 25.80 5.12 -18.63
CA ASP A 231 25.59 4.90 -20.06
C ASP A 231 25.33 3.43 -20.39
N ASP A 232 26.05 2.50 -19.73
CA ASP A 232 25.85 1.07 -19.93
C ASP A 232 24.48 0.61 -19.36
N ALA A 233 24.08 1.10 -18.20
CA ALA A 233 22.77 0.84 -17.61
C ALA A 233 21.65 1.39 -18.50
N GLU A 234 21.81 2.60 -19.02
CA GLU A 234 20.85 3.23 -19.93
C GLU A 234 20.70 2.43 -21.24
N ARG A 235 21.82 2.01 -21.83
CA ARG A 235 21.82 1.15 -23.03
C ARG A 235 21.09 -0.18 -22.79
N ARG A 236 21.26 -0.82 -21.61
CA ARG A 236 20.51 -2.03 -21.25
C ARG A 236 19.01 -1.75 -21.15
N VAL A 237 18.61 -0.65 -20.49
CA VAL A 237 17.20 -0.25 -20.39
C VAL A 237 16.58 -0.05 -21.75
N PHE A 238 17.26 0.64 -22.68
CA PHE A 238 16.77 0.86 -24.05
C PHE A 238 16.69 -0.43 -24.85
N ALA A 239 17.73 -1.28 -24.82
CA ALA A 239 17.73 -2.56 -25.52
C ALA A 239 16.59 -3.49 -25.06
N ASN A 240 16.34 -3.53 -23.74
CA ASN A 240 15.24 -4.29 -23.17
C ASN A 240 13.87 -3.70 -23.50
N ARG A 241 13.78 -2.37 -23.63
CA ARG A 241 12.57 -1.67 -24.07
C ARG A 241 12.25 -1.99 -25.55
N ASP A 242 13.25 -1.99 -26.41
CA ASP A 242 13.11 -2.35 -27.81
C ASP A 242 12.70 -3.82 -27.99
N ALA A 243 13.32 -4.73 -27.21
CA ALA A 243 12.93 -6.12 -27.20
C ALA A 243 11.47 -6.32 -26.73
N ALA A 244 11.04 -5.53 -25.74
CA ALA A 244 9.67 -5.53 -25.24
C ALA A 244 8.64 -4.96 -26.22
N ALA A 245 9.04 -4.10 -27.15
CA ALA A 245 8.16 -3.56 -28.19
C ALA A 245 7.84 -4.57 -29.32
N ARG A 246 8.73 -5.54 -29.58
CA ARG A 246 8.57 -6.53 -30.67
C ARG A 246 7.27 -7.34 -30.62
N PRO A 247 6.80 -7.85 -29.45
CA PRO A 247 5.52 -8.56 -29.39
C PRO A 247 4.32 -7.67 -29.71
N GLY A 248 4.37 -6.37 -29.37
CA GLY A 248 3.35 -5.41 -29.78
C GLY A 248 3.32 -5.20 -31.29
N ALA A 249 4.49 -5.06 -31.92
CA ALA A 249 4.59 -4.96 -33.38
C ALA A 249 4.09 -6.24 -34.08
N LEU A 250 4.38 -7.42 -33.50
CA LEU A 250 3.85 -8.69 -34.02
C LEU A 250 2.33 -8.76 -33.91
N PHE A 251 1.74 -8.27 -32.81
CA PHE A 251 0.28 -8.17 -32.66
C PHE A 251 -0.31 -7.33 -33.79
N SER A 252 0.22 -6.12 -34.02
CA SER A 252 -0.27 -5.20 -35.05
C SER A 252 -0.13 -5.80 -36.45
N ALA A 253 0.95 -6.55 -36.71
CA ALA A 253 1.13 -7.27 -37.99
C ALA A 253 0.08 -8.38 -38.17
N ILE A 254 -0.19 -9.18 -37.14
CA ILE A 254 -1.22 -10.24 -37.15
C ILE A 254 -2.60 -9.64 -37.39
N GLU A 255 -2.92 -8.55 -36.70
CA GLU A 255 -4.19 -7.85 -36.86
C GLU A 255 -4.39 -7.29 -38.25
N THR A 256 -3.38 -6.60 -38.80
CA THR A 256 -3.40 -6.07 -40.18
C THR A 256 -3.57 -7.17 -41.21
N LEU A 257 -2.82 -8.26 -41.07
CA LEU A 257 -2.94 -9.42 -41.96
C LEU A 257 -4.32 -10.08 -41.87
N ALA A 258 -4.83 -10.29 -40.65
CA ALA A 258 -6.15 -10.88 -40.44
C ALA A 258 -7.27 -9.99 -41.02
N THR A 259 -7.14 -8.67 -40.87
CA THR A 259 -8.08 -7.70 -41.50
C THR A 259 -8.03 -7.80 -43.02
N GLY A 260 -6.83 -7.81 -43.62
CA GLY A 260 -6.67 -7.96 -45.05
C GLY A 260 -7.22 -9.29 -45.58
N CYS A 261 -6.92 -10.39 -44.88
CA CYS A 261 -7.47 -11.71 -45.23
C CYS A 261 -9.00 -11.76 -45.12
N ALA A 262 -9.59 -11.14 -44.10
CA ALA A 262 -11.04 -11.10 -43.93
C ALA A 262 -11.73 -10.31 -45.06
N VAL A 263 -11.15 -9.19 -45.50
CA VAL A 263 -11.67 -8.37 -46.59
C VAL A 263 -11.50 -9.11 -47.93
N LEU A 264 -10.35 -9.71 -48.19
CA LEU A 264 -10.12 -10.50 -49.40
C LEU A 264 -11.06 -11.71 -49.47
N ALA A 265 -11.22 -12.44 -48.39
CA ALA A 265 -12.16 -13.54 -48.29
C ALA A 265 -13.61 -13.08 -48.54
N ALA A 266 -14.02 -11.93 -47.98
CA ALA A 266 -15.33 -11.35 -48.22
C ALA A 266 -15.57 -10.99 -49.69
N LEU A 267 -14.55 -10.47 -50.39
CA LEU A 267 -14.63 -10.16 -51.82
C LEU A 267 -14.64 -11.42 -52.69
N VAL A 268 -13.81 -12.42 -52.41
CA VAL A 268 -13.70 -13.65 -53.21
C VAL A 268 -14.93 -14.53 -53.00
N VAL A 269 -15.28 -14.83 -51.76
CA VAL A 269 -16.43 -15.69 -51.41
C VAL A 269 -17.73 -14.97 -51.72
N GLY A 270 -17.90 -13.72 -51.28
CA GLY A 270 -19.09 -12.94 -51.57
C GLY A 270 -19.27 -12.61 -53.04
N GLY A 271 -18.18 -12.38 -53.79
CA GLY A 271 -18.19 -12.24 -55.25
C GLY A 271 -18.67 -13.51 -55.96
N GLY A 272 -18.22 -14.69 -55.49
CA GLY A 272 -18.72 -16.00 -55.95
C GLY A 272 -20.20 -16.20 -55.69
N GLU A 273 -20.71 -15.80 -54.51
CA GLU A 273 -22.13 -15.85 -54.14
C GLU A 273 -22.99 -14.88 -55.00
N VAL A 274 -22.45 -13.72 -55.36
CA VAL A 274 -23.12 -12.79 -56.30
C VAL A 274 -23.19 -13.40 -57.68
N ALA A 275 -22.10 -14.01 -58.20
CA ALA A 275 -22.08 -14.68 -59.50
C ALA A 275 -23.04 -15.88 -59.54
N GLY A 276 -23.22 -16.56 -58.41
CA GLY A 276 -24.19 -17.65 -58.22
C GLY A 276 -25.64 -17.19 -57.96
N GLY A 277 -25.90 -15.88 -57.82
CA GLY A 277 -27.21 -15.33 -57.53
C GLY A 277 -27.69 -15.51 -56.10
N ALA A 278 -26.84 -15.95 -55.17
CA ALA A 278 -27.15 -16.14 -53.76
C ALA A 278 -27.08 -14.84 -52.96
N LEU A 279 -26.28 -13.84 -53.39
CA LEU A 279 -26.12 -12.54 -52.76
C LEU A 279 -26.39 -11.41 -53.75
N ALA A 280 -27.08 -10.36 -53.35
CA ALA A 280 -27.26 -9.19 -54.20
C ALA A 280 -25.99 -8.34 -54.30
N PRO A 281 -25.66 -7.72 -55.46
CA PRO A 281 -24.47 -6.90 -55.64
C PRO A 281 -24.31 -5.77 -54.63
N VAL A 282 -25.45 -5.20 -54.14
CA VAL A 282 -25.46 -4.16 -53.11
C VAL A 282 -25.09 -4.71 -51.75
N GLU A 283 -25.45 -5.95 -51.45
CA GLU A 283 -25.15 -6.63 -50.18
C GLU A 283 -23.67 -7.02 -50.12
N LEU A 284 -23.02 -7.30 -51.24
CA LEU A 284 -21.58 -7.52 -51.31
C LEU A 284 -20.78 -6.34 -50.72
N ALA A 285 -21.24 -5.10 -50.94
CA ALA A 285 -20.58 -3.92 -50.39
C ALA A 285 -20.65 -3.91 -48.85
N ILE A 286 -21.77 -4.35 -48.25
CA ILE A 286 -21.89 -4.49 -46.79
C ILE A 286 -20.89 -5.55 -46.28
N VAL A 287 -20.95 -6.73 -46.88
CA VAL A 287 -20.13 -7.89 -46.49
C VAL A 287 -18.63 -7.61 -46.63
N ALA A 288 -18.21 -6.80 -47.62
CA ALA A 288 -16.82 -6.39 -47.82
C ALA A 288 -16.32 -5.30 -46.85
N LEU A 289 -17.19 -4.35 -46.48
CA LEU A 289 -16.77 -3.20 -45.62
C LEU A 289 -16.98 -3.40 -44.12
N VAL A 290 -17.93 -4.23 -43.70
CA VAL A 290 -18.15 -4.54 -42.28
C VAL A 290 -16.92 -5.13 -41.58
N PRO A 291 -16.11 -6.05 -42.21
CA PRO A 291 -14.88 -6.52 -41.61
C PRO A 291 -13.93 -5.43 -41.16
N LEU A 292 -13.74 -4.34 -41.91
CA LEU A 292 -12.88 -3.22 -41.54
C LEU A 292 -13.32 -2.56 -40.22
N ALA A 293 -14.65 -2.37 -40.05
CA ALA A 293 -15.19 -1.82 -38.80
C ALA A 293 -15.18 -2.84 -37.66
N ALA A 294 -15.26 -4.13 -37.94
CA ALA A 294 -15.26 -5.19 -36.93
C ALA A 294 -13.90 -5.32 -36.23
N PHE A 295 -12.79 -5.14 -36.95
CA PHE A 295 -11.45 -5.20 -36.37
C PHE A 295 -11.13 -4.05 -35.41
N GLU A 296 -11.84 -2.92 -35.48
CA GLU A 296 -11.74 -1.86 -34.46
C GLU A 296 -12.03 -2.37 -33.03
N ALA A 297 -12.77 -3.47 -32.90
CA ALA A 297 -13.02 -4.12 -31.62
C ALA A 297 -11.79 -4.87 -31.07
N VAL A 298 -10.92 -5.34 -31.94
CA VAL A 298 -9.73 -6.16 -31.60
C VAL A 298 -8.51 -5.31 -31.32
N ASP A 299 -8.36 -4.15 -31.97
CA ASP A 299 -7.22 -3.23 -31.84
C ASP A 299 -6.77 -2.98 -30.38
N PRO A 300 -7.64 -2.71 -29.38
CA PRO A 300 -7.19 -2.48 -28.01
C PRO A 300 -6.73 -3.74 -27.25
N LEU A 301 -6.92 -4.96 -27.81
CA LEU A 301 -6.66 -6.21 -27.08
C LEU A 301 -5.18 -6.46 -26.82
N GLY A 302 -4.28 -5.96 -27.66
CA GLY A 302 -2.83 -6.05 -27.45
C GLY A 302 -2.41 -5.29 -26.19
N GLU A 303 -2.87 -4.04 -26.06
CA GLU A 303 -2.60 -3.22 -24.87
C GLU A 303 -3.30 -3.77 -23.63
N ALA A 304 -4.55 -4.25 -23.78
CA ALA A 304 -5.28 -4.90 -22.71
C ALA A 304 -4.57 -6.13 -22.14
N ALA A 305 -3.93 -6.91 -23.01
CA ALA A 305 -3.13 -8.08 -22.62
C ALA A 305 -1.88 -7.68 -21.81
N VAL A 306 -1.17 -6.63 -22.23
CA VAL A 306 -0.02 -6.07 -21.51
C VAL A 306 -0.45 -5.54 -20.14
N GLN A 307 -1.56 -4.78 -20.09
CA GLN A 307 -2.09 -4.24 -18.84
C GLN A 307 -2.51 -5.34 -17.86
N LEU A 308 -3.09 -6.43 -18.36
CA LEU A 308 -3.43 -7.59 -17.52
C LEU A 308 -2.21 -8.19 -16.82
N VAL A 309 -1.07 -8.29 -17.51
CA VAL A 309 0.20 -8.76 -16.93
C VAL A 309 0.69 -7.81 -15.85
N ARG A 310 0.72 -6.50 -16.16
CA ARG A 310 1.15 -5.45 -15.20
C ARG A 310 0.28 -5.45 -13.94
N SER A 311 -1.04 -5.49 -14.12
CA SER A 311 -1.97 -5.51 -12.98
C SER A 311 -1.86 -6.79 -12.16
N ALA A 312 -1.54 -7.94 -12.77
CA ALA A 312 -1.32 -9.20 -12.07
C ALA A 312 -0.04 -9.16 -11.22
N ALA A 313 1.05 -8.62 -11.76
CA ALA A 313 2.30 -8.42 -11.04
C ALA A 313 2.13 -7.42 -9.88
N ALA A 314 1.47 -6.28 -10.12
CA ALA A 314 1.15 -5.29 -9.09
C ALA A 314 0.26 -5.88 -7.97
N SER A 315 -0.76 -6.66 -8.34
CA SER A 315 -1.62 -7.37 -7.38
C SER A 315 -0.84 -8.32 -6.49
N LYS A 316 0.16 -9.02 -7.05
CA LYS A 316 1.02 -9.89 -6.27
C LYS A 316 1.86 -9.09 -5.27
N ARG A 317 2.49 -7.97 -5.69
CA ARG A 317 3.28 -7.12 -4.80
C ARG A 317 2.44 -6.51 -3.66
N ILE A 318 1.20 -6.08 -3.95
CA ILE A 318 0.27 -5.60 -2.93
C ILE A 318 -0.10 -6.73 -1.95
N LEU A 319 -0.38 -7.93 -2.46
CA LEU A 319 -0.75 -9.06 -1.61
C LEU A 319 0.43 -9.53 -0.75
N ASP A 320 1.63 -9.62 -1.33
CA ASP A 320 2.86 -9.95 -0.60
C ASP A 320 3.13 -8.92 0.53
N LEU A 321 2.80 -7.64 0.31
CA LEU A 321 2.86 -6.59 1.33
C LEU A 321 1.83 -6.86 2.45
N LEU A 322 0.59 -7.16 2.10
CA LEU A 322 -0.49 -7.39 3.07
C LEU A 322 -0.32 -8.72 3.82
N ASP A 323 0.05 -9.79 3.13
CA ASP A 323 0.30 -11.10 3.74
C ASP A 323 1.57 -11.05 4.61
N GLY A 324 2.63 -10.34 4.20
CA GLY A 324 3.81 -10.05 5.01
C GLY A 324 3.47 -9.27 6.27
N ALA A 325 2.48 -8.40 6.22
CA ALA A 325 1.97 -7.66 7.37
C ALA A 325 1.11 -8.55 8.33
N GLN A 326 0.49 -9.62 7.85
CA GLN A 326 -0.43 -10.50 8.62
C GLN A 326 0.17 -11.86 9.02
N ALA A 327 1.29 -12.32 8.45
CA ALA A 327 1.81 -13.69 8.55
C ALA A 327 2.22 -14.20 9.97
N GLY A 328 1.79 -13.58 11.06
CA GLY A 328 2.07 -13.97 12.44
C GLY A 328 0.88 -14.57 13.21
N ASP A 329 -0.35 -14.41 12.71
CA ASP A 329 -1.53 -14.89 13.43
C ASP A 329 -1.87 -16.37 13.16
N SER A 330 -1.19 -17.02 12.22
CA SER A 330 -1.53 -18.38 11.77
C SER A 330 -0.45 -19.45 12.01
N SER A 331 0.68 -19.13 12.67
CA SER A 331 1.75 -20.12 12.87
C SER A 331 1.73 -20.87 14.20
N GLU A 332 0.69 -20.69 15.04
CA GLU A 332 0.62 -21.35 16.35
C GLU A 332 -0.54 -22.37 16.49
N SER A 333 -1.00 -22.97 15.39
CA SER A 333 -1.86 -24.15 15.49
C SER A 333 -1.82 -25.00 14.22
N ALA A 334 -0.77 -25.84 14.10
CA ALA A 334 -0.86 -27.08 13.35
C ALA A 334 0.17 -28.11 13.85
N PRO A 335 -0.25 -29.16 14.56
CA PRO A 335 0.55 -30.38 14.61
C PRO A 335 0.46 -31.05 13.24
N ALA A 336 1.61 -31.47 12.73
CA ALA A 336 1.70 -32.31 11.55
C ALA A 336 0.82 -33.57 11.74
N ASN A 337 -0.22 -33.73 10.90
CA ASN A 337 -0.55 -35.05 10.39
C ASN A 337 -1.44 -35.03 9.13
N SER A 338 -1.14 -35.99 8.30
CA SER A 338 -1.59 -36.33 6.97
C SER A 338 -3.12 -36.53 6.82
N GLY A 339 -3.63 -36.14 5.65
CA GLY A 339 -4.62 -36.94 4.90
C GLY A 339 -6.09 -36.58 5.04
N ALA A 340 -6.70 -36.37 3.86
CA ALA A 340 -8.11 -36.58 3.53
C ALA A 340 -9.10 -35.41 3.70
N ASN A 341 -9.66 -35.05 2.55
CA ASN A 341 -11.02 -34.53 2.26
C ASN A 341 -11.82 -33.89 3.40
N ALA A 342 -12.16 -32.64 3.23
CA ALA A 342 -13.21 -32.01 4.02
C ALA A 342 -14.19 -31.19 3.15
N ASP A 343 -15.40 -31.67 3.18
CA ASP A 343 -16.64 -31.01 2.80
C ASP A 343 -16.89 -29.75 3.60
N VAL A 344 -17.51 -28.79 2.92
CA VAL A 344 -17.94 -27.50 3.46
C VAL A 344 -19.11 -27.68 4.41
N ALA A 345 -18.95 -27.42 5.71
CA ALA A 345 -20.04 -27.30 6.66
C ALA A 345 -20.14 -25.85 7.19
N LYS A 346 -21.35 -25.27 7.11
CA LYS A 346 -21.77 -23.98 7.66
C LYS A 346 -21.69 -23.98 9.20
N PRO A 347 -21.36 -22.85 9.88
CA PRO A 347 -21.38 -22.80 11.34
C PRO A 347 -22.81 -22.71 11.88
N SER A 348 -23.16 -23.69 12.72
CA SER A 348 -24.37 -23.76 13.51
C SER A 348 -24.27 -22.91 14.77
N ALA A 349 -25.34 -22.17 15.06
CA ALA A 349 -25.54 -21.34 16.24
C ALA A 349 -25.84 -22.17 17.49
N ALA A 350 -24.83 -22.75 18.14
CA ALA A 350 -24.98 -23.40 19.43
C ALA A 350 -23.68 -23.51 20.23
N ALA A 351 -23.17 -22.37 20.72
CA ALA A 351 -22.17 -22.35 21.78
C ALA A 351 -22.27 -21.06 22.63
N ARG A 352 -23.46 -20.76 23.09
CA ARG A 352 -23.67 -19.92 24.27
C ARG A 352 -24.25 -20.83 25.36
N ARG A 353 -23.43 -21.16 26.34
CA ARG A 353 -23.73 -21.59 27.72
C ARG A 353 -22.74 -22.66 28.16
N THR A 354 -21.72 -22.21 28.92
CA THR A 354 -21.25 -22.86 30.15
C THR A 354 -20.13 -21.97 30.72
N ALA A 355 -20.53 -20.94 31.49
CA ALA A 355 -19.67 -20.34 32.48
C ALA A 355 -19.91 -21.11 33.77
N GLY A 356 -19.04 -22.07 34.04
CA GLY A 356 -19.01 -22.81 35.30
C GLY A 356 -18.10 -22.12 36.29
N SER A 357 -18.68 -21.69 37.39
CA SER A 357 -18.10 -21.26 38.64
C SER A 357 -16.93 -22.14 39.11
N PHE A 358 -15.74 -21.49 39.29
CA PHE A 358 -14.72 -22.00 40.20
C PHE A 358 -14.49 -20.95 41.29
N ALA A 359 -15.10 -21.20 42.44
CA ALA A 359 -14.74 -20.56 43.69
C ALA A 359 -13.45 -21.23 44.20
N ALA A 360 -12.38 -20.48 44.32
CA ALA A 360 -11.19 -20.87 45.09
C ALA A 360 -10.82 -19.75 46.05
N SER A 361 -10.78 -20.16 47.29
CA SER A 361 -10.40 -19.58 48.54
C SER A 361 -9.26 -18.52 48.48
N ARG A 362 -9.52 -17.36 49.10
CA ARG A 362 -8.57 -16.28 49.45
C ARG A 362 -7.66 -16.71 50.61
N PRO A 363 -6.38 -16.40 50.54
CA PRO A 363 -5.60 -16.02 51.73
C PRO A 363 -5.49 -14.50 51.81
N ALA A 364 -5.32 -13.99 53.07
CA ALA A 364 -5.47 -12.65 53.54
C ALA A 364 -4.52 -11.59 52.96
N GLU A 365 -5.06 -10.49 52.67
CA GLU A 365 -4.76 -9.06 52.73
C GLU A 365 -3.31 -8.63 53.01
N THR A 366 -2.66 -8.18 51.93
CA THR A 366 -1.92 -6.92 51.85
C THR A 366 -2.49 -6.21 50.62
N GLU A 367 -2.96 -4.98 50.71
CA GLU A 367 -3.51 -4.22 49.57
C GLU A 367 -2.43 -4.15 48.48
N PRO A 368 -2.64 -4.76 47.31
CA PRO A 368 -1.71 -4.59 46.19
C PRO A 368 -1.91 -3.18 45.64
N VAL A 369 -0.88 -2.35 45.64
CA VAL A 369 -0.77 -1.20 44.75
C VAL A 369 -1.12 -1.75 43.36
N ALA A 370 -2.16 -1.23 42.73
CA ALA A 370 -2.63 -1.73 41.45
C ALA A 370 -1.51 -1.52 40.42
N GLU A 371 -0.82 -2.59 40.06
CA GLU A 371 0.28 -2.56 39.10
C GLU A 371 -0.31 -2.24 37.71
N SER A 372 0.17 -1.17 37.07
CA SER A 372 -0.28 -0.74 35.75
C SER A 372 0.39 -1.55 34.65
N LEU A 373 1.70 -1.78 34.77
CA LEU A 373 2.49 -2.49 33.77
C LEU A 373 3.49 -3.43 34.45
N VAL A 374 3.45 -4.72 34.06
CA VAL A 374 4.31 -5.77 34.64
C VAL A 374 4.98 -6.57 33.53
N ALA A 375 6.29 -6.68 33.59
CA ALA A 375 7.07 -7.62 32.79
C ALA A 375 7.53 -8.78 33.67
N LYS A 376 7.28 -10.02 33.23
CA LYS A 376 7.66 -11.25 33.94
C LYS A 376 8.56 -12.12 33.06
N GLY A 377 9.82 -12.32 33.49
CA GLY A 377 10.80 -13.11 32.77
C GLY A 377 11.02 -12.63 31.32
N LEU A 378 10.88 -11.33 31.09
CA LEU A 378 10.84 -10.72 29.76
C LEU A 378 12.20 -10.81 29.08
N VAL A 379 12.27 -11.49 27.93
CA VAL A 379 13.43 -11.50 27.03
C VAL A 379 13.08 -10.68 25.79
N ILE A 380 13.85 -9.61 25.56
CA ILE A 380 13.64 -8.70 24.43
C ILE A 380 14.49 -9.10 23.23
N GLY A 381 14.01 -8.73 22.04
CA GLY A 381 14.72 -8.93 20.78
C GLY A 381 13.85 -8.63 19.57
N TRP A 382 14.50 -8.33 18.46
CA TRP A 382 13.81 -8.10 17.20
C TRP A 382 13.36 -9.43 16.56
N PRO A 383 12.21 -9.49 15.92
CA PRO A 383 11.73 -10.69 15.22
C PRO A 383 12.78 -11.21 14.22
N GLY A 384 13.10 -12.51 14.27
CA GLY A 384 14.14 -13.11 13.44
C GLY A 384 15.59 -12.78 13.85
N GLY A 385 15.79 -11.88 14.82
CA GLY A 385 17.10 -11.57 15.40
C GLY A 385 17.40 -12.38 16.68
N PRO A 386 18.61 -12.22 17.26
CA PRO A 386 18.98 -12.86 18.51
C PRO A 386 18.20 -12.29 19.71
N GLU A 387 18.24 -13.01 20.81
CA GLU A 387 17.86 -12.49 22.12
C GLU A 387 18.83 -11.39 22.55
N LEU A 388 18.30 -10.22 22.90
CA LEU A 388 19.11 -9.07 23.31
C LEU A 388 19.25 -8.94 24.83
N SER A 389 18.44 -9.65 25.62
CA SER A 389 18.53 -9.59 27.09
C SER A 389 18.50 -10.97 27.74
N ALA A 390 18.99 -11.04 28.96
CA ALA A 390 18.57 -12.02 29.96
C ALA A 390 17.12 -11.74 30.37
N PRO A 391 16.43 -12.67 31.09
CA PRO A 391 15.12 -12.42 31.62
C PRO A 391 15.08 -11.15 32.51
N ILE A 392 14.10 -10.28 32.24
CA ILE A 392 13.88 -9.01 32.93
C ILE A 392 12.53 -9.08 33.65
N ASP A 393 12.53 -8.78 34.93
CA ASP A 393 11.33 -8.61 35.75
C ASP A 393 11.19 -7.13 36.12
N LEU A 394 10.05 -6.53 35.79
CA LEU A 394 9.73 -5.12 36.07
C LEU A 394 8.27 -5.01 36.49
N ALA A 395 7.99 -4.17 37.49
CA ALA A 395 6.65 -3.82 37.90
C ALA A 395 6.57 -2.32 38.12
N VAL A 396 5.55 -1.68 37.51
CA VAL A 396 5.33 -0.23 37.64
C VAL A 396 3.92 -0.02 38.15
N GLY A 397 3.81 0.64 39.28
CA GLY A 397 2.51 0.98 39.90
C GLY A 397 1.80 2.09 39.14
N ARG A 398 0.48 2.18 39.31
CA ARG A 398 -0.30 3.30 38.74
C ARG A 398 0.13 4.62 39.40
N GLY A 399 0.36 5.62 38.55
CA GLY A 399 0.77 6.96 39.00
C GLY A 399 2.22 7.04 39.47
N SER A 400 3.03 5.98 39.28
CA SER A 400 4.47 6.00 39.62
C SER A 400 5.33 6.23 38.38
N SER A 401 6.56 6.69 38.66
CA SER A 401 7.59 6.97 37.65
C SER A 401 8.73 5.95 37.70
N LEU A 402 9.16 5.48 36.53
CA LEU A 402 10.28 4.56 36.33
C LEU A 402 11.26 5.13 35.32
N ALA A 403 12.54 5.25 35.68
CA ALA A 403 13.59 5.55 34.72
C ALA A 403 14.37 4.29 34.34
N VAL A 404 14.66 4.13 33.05
CA VAL A 404 15.52 3.08 32.52
C VAL A 404 16.83 3.72 32.05
N VAL A 405 17.94 3.36 32.68
CA VAL A 405 19.26 3.89 32.37
C VAL A 405 20.22 2.78 31.97
N GLY A 406 21.28 3.12 31.23
CA GLY A 406 22.28 2.15 30.81
C GLY A 406 23.04 2.61 29.56
N PRO A 407 24.10 1.93 29.16
CA PRO A 407 24.95 2.30 28.03
C PRO A 407 24.16 2.33 26.72
N SER A 408 24.65 3.11 25.74
CA SER A 408 24.05 3.17 24.41
C SER A 408 24.10 1.78 23.75
N GLY A 409 23.00 1.43 23.06
CA GLY A 409 22.86 0.15 22.36
C GLY A 409 22.63 -1.06 23.28
N VAL A 410 22.37 -0.90 24.59
CA VAL A 410 22.06 -2.01 25.50
C VAL A 410 20.64 -2.58 25.27
N GLY A 411 19.79 -1.90 24.52
CA GLY A 411 18.43 -2.37 24.21
C GLY A 411 17.30 -1.60 24.93
N LYS A 412 17.55 -0.40 25.46
CA LYS A 412 16.54 0.42 26.15
C LYS A 412 15.31 0.71 25.29
N THR A 413 15.51 1.19 24.06
CA THR A 413 14.45 1.41 23.07
C THR A 413 13.69 0.12 22.75
N THR A 414 14.43 -1.01 22.58
CA THR A 414 13.79 -2.31 22.32
C THR A 414 12.92 -2.75 23.51
N LEU A 415 13.36 -2.47 24.74
CA LEU A 415 12.57 -2.71 25.95
C LEU A 415 11.28 -1.89 25.93
N LEU A 416 11.34 -0.58 25.64
CA LEU A 416 10.14 0.27 25.54
C LEU A 416 9.18 -0.23 24.45
N TYR A 417 9.66 -0.60 23.27
CA TYR A 417 8.82 -1.16 22.20
C TYR A 417 8.16 -2.48 22.63
N THR A 418 8.87 -3.31 23.40
CA THR A 418 8.31 -4.58 23.89
C THR A 418 7.28 -4.33 24.99
N LEU A 419 7.53 -3.41 25.93
CA LEU A 419 6.58 -2.99 26.96
C LEU A 419 5.31 -2.37 26.34
N ALA A 420 5.46 -1.61 25.26
CA ALA A 420 4.34 -1.04 24.51
C ALA A 420 3.55 -2.08 23.68
N GLY A 421 3.94 -3.35 23.68
CA GLY A 421 3.33 -4.40 22.85
C GLY A 421 3.55 -4.22 21.36
N MET A 422 4.52 -3.38 20.96
CA MET A 422 4.90 -3.19 19.55
C MET A 422 5.83 -4.27 19.03
N LEU A 423 6.65 -4.82 19.93
CA LEU A 423 7.49 -5.99 19.68
C LEU A 423 6.99 -7.16 20.53
N GLU A 424 6.95 -8.34 19.93
CA GLU A 424 6.67 -9.57 20.66
C GLU A 424 7.88 -9.97 21.51
N PRO A 425 7.70 -10.31 22.80
CA PRO A 425 8.79 -10.80 23.62
C PRO A 425 9.33 -12.12 23.06
N LYS A 426 10.64 -12.31 23.12
CA LYS A 426 11.29 -13.58 22.77
C LYS A 426 10.96 -14.69 23.77
N ALA A 427 10.79 -14.33 25.04
CA ALA A 427 10.30 -15.16 26.11
C ALA A 427 9.71 -14.28 27.22
N GLY A 428 8.92 -14.88 28.13
CA GLY A 428 8.25 -14.16 29.18
C GLY A 428 6.98 -13.44 28.70
N SER A 429 6.51 -12.47 29.45
CA SER A 429 5.27 -11.73 29.13
C SER A 429 5.28 -10.31 29.66
N VAL A 430 4.54 -9.44 28.98
CA VAL A 430 4.21 -8.09 29.44
C VAL A 430 2.70 -8.03 29.69
N LEU A 431 2.32 -7.62 30.89
CA LEU A 431 0.94 -7.50 31.33
C LEU A 431 0.60 -6.00 31.51
N LEU A 432 -0.47 -5.56 30.91
CA LEU A 432 -1.10 -4.24 31.14
C LEU A 432 -2.40 -4.48 31.89
N ASP A 433 -2.51 -3.96 33.09
CA ASP A 433 -3.65 -4.19 33.99
C ASP A 433 -3.99 -5.70 34.12
N GLY A 434 -2.97 -6.56 34.24
CA GLY A 434 -3.09 -8.02 34.39
C GLY A 434 -3.39 -8.78 33.08
N ARG A 435 -3.57 -8.11 31.94
CA ARG A 435 -3.82 -8.73 30.64
C ARG A 435 -2.56 -8.71 29.76
N PRO A 436 -2.18 -9.80 29.08
CA PRO A 436 -1.04 -9.80 28.17
C PRO A 436 -1.20 -8.75 27.06
N VAL A 437 -0.26 -7.80 26.98
CA VAL A 437 -0.34 -6.64 26.08
C VAL A 437 -0.47 -7.01 24.61
N HIS A 438 0.15 -8.12 24.20
CA HIS A 438 0.12 -8.60 22.80
C HIS A 438 -1.23 -9.21 22.38
N LEU A 439 -2.11 -9.54 23.36
CA LEU A 439 -3.48 -10.05 23.11
C LEU A 439 -4.54 -8.95 23.14
N ILE A 440 -4.18 -7.72 23.53
CA ILE A 440 -5.11 -6.59 23.59
C ILE A 440 -5.15 -5.94 22.22
N PRO A 441 -6.35 -5.65 21.65
CA PRO A 441 -6.46 -4.91 20.39
C PRO A 441 -5.71 -3.58 20.45
N ARG A 442 -4.99 -3.21 19.41
CA ARG A 442 -4.12 -2.01 19.41
C ARG A 442 -4.87 -0.71 19.76
N ALA A 443 -6.11 -0.58 19.29
CA ALA A 443 -6.96 0.56 19.62
C ALA A 443 -7.24 0.66 21.14
N GLU A 444 -7.36 -0.46 21.85
CA GLU A 444 -7.55 -0.51 23.30
C GLU A 444 -6.23 -0.22 24.04
N VAL A 445 -5.11 -0.79 23.58
CA VAL A 445 -3.78 -0.47 24.14
C VAL A 445 -3.51 1.02 24.06
N SER A 446 -3.80 1.68 22.93
CA SER A 446 -3.52 3.11 22.73
C SER A 446 -4.31 4.06 23.64
N THR A 447 -5.41 3.61 24.23
CA THR A 447 -6.16 4.39 25.24
C THR A 447 -5.54 4.31 26.62
N SER A 448 -4.77 3.26 26.91
CA SER A 448 -4.17 3.01 28.23
C SER A 448 -2.67 3.27 28.26
N LEU A 449 -1.99 3.15 27.10
CA LEU A 449 -0.54 3.27 27.01
C LEU A 449 -0.13 4.01 25.73
N THR A 450 0.71 5.03 25.89
CA THR A 450 1.29 5.80 24.78
C THR A 450 2.80 5.68 24.80
N LEU A 451 3.40 5.41 23.63
CA LEU A 451 4.85 5.42 23.41
C LEU A 451 5.25 6.60 22.54
N THR A 452 6.20 7.39 23.02
CA THR A 452 6.89 8.40 22.21
C THR A 452 8.32 7.94 21.95
N ALA A 453 8.58 7.51 20.72
CA ALA A 453 9.89 7.10 20.27
C ALA A 453 10.78 8.31 19.94
N GLU A 454 12.10 8.11 19.97
CA GLU A 454 13.09 9.14 19.63
C GLU A 454 12.89 9.71 18.22
N ASP A 455 12.56 8.85 17.23
CA ASP A 455 12.37 9.20 15.83
C ASP A 455 10.90 9.41 15.43
N ALA A 456 10.02 9.66 16.42
CA ALA A 456 8.60 9.88 16.15
C ALA A 456 8.38 11.02 15.14
N HIS A 457 7.43 10.81 14.22
CA HIS A 457 7.19 11.72 13.10
C HIS A 457 6.33 12.93 13.48
N LEU A 458 6.72 14.11 13.03
CA LEU A 458 5.86 15.31 13.00
C LEU A 458 5.32 15.49 11.59
N PHE A 459 4.01 15.72 11.50
CA PHE A 459 3.30 15.84 10.22
C PHE A 459 3.42 17.26 9.67
N GLU A 460 3.47 17.38 8.34
CA GLU A 460 3.44 18.65 7.61
C GLU A 460 2.05 19.29 7.69
N THR A 461 1.72 19.75 8.88
CA THR A 461 0.46 20.42 9.21
C THR A 461 0.68 21.38 10.37
N SER A 462 -0.37 22.01 10.90
CA SER A 462 -0.24 22.92 12.03
C SER A 462 0.22 22.21 13.31
N ILE A 463 0.75 22.96 14.26
CA ILE A 463 1.13 22.48 15.59
C ILE A 463 -0.09 21.86 16.29
N LEU A 464 -1.23 22.54 16.25
CA LEU A 464 -2.50 22.06 16.80
C LEU A 464 -2.89 20.69 16.23
N GLU A 465 -2.85 20.51 14.90
CA GLU A 465 -3.18 19.24 14.28
C GLU A 465 -2.17 18.13 14.64
N ASN A 466 -0.90 18.46 14.86
CA ASN A 466 0.08 17.52 15.38
C ASN A 466 -0.24 17.04 16.79
N LEU A 467 -0.78 17.89 17.66
CA LEU A 467 -1.25 17.49 19.00
C LEU A 467 -2.55 16.66 18.90
N ARG A 468 -3.45 17.02 17.99
CA ARG A 468 -4.70 16.29 17.72
C ARG A 468 -4.51 14.87 17.20
N VAL A 469 -3.31 14.51 16.73
CA VAL A 469 -2.95 13.12 16.44
C VAL A 469 -3.07 12.22 17.67
N ALA A 470 -2.74 12.74 18.87
CA ALA A 470 -2.87 11.99 20.12
C ALA A 470 -4.31 12.00 20.65
N ARG A 471 -5.00 13.12 20.54
CA ARG A 471 -6.40 13.28 20.98
C ARG A 471 -7.11 14.33 20.11
N ARG A 472 -8.17 13.92 19.42
CA ARG A 472 -8.84 14.72 18.38
C ARG A 472 -9.50 16.00 18.87
N ASP A 473 -9.93 16.06 20.12
CA ASP A 473 -10.71 17.14 20.75
C ASP A 473 -9.85 18.16 21.51
N VAL A 474 -8.53 18.17 21.32
CA VAL A 474 -7.63 19.19 21.91
C VAL A 474 -8.04 20.57 21.40
N SER A 475 -8.38 21.50 22.35
CA SER A 475 -8.68 22.90 22.04
C SER A 475 -7.39 23.70 21.78
N GLU A 476 -7.53 24.94 21.30
CA GLU A 476 -6.38 25.82 21.04
C GLU A 476 -5.73 26.25 22.37
N GLU A 477 -6.55 26.53 23.37
CA GLU A 477 -6.09 26.91 24.71
C GLU A 477 -5.34 25.76 25.39
N GLU A 478 -5.91 24.56 25.34
CA GLU A 478 -5.27 23.35 25.87
C GLU A 478 -3.97 23.03 25.14
N ALA A 479 -3.93 23.22 23.82
CA ALA A 479 -2.72 23.03 23.03
C ALA A 479 -1.60 23.98 23.45
N ALA A 480 -1.94 25.23 23.71
CA ALA A 480 -0.98 26.22 24.22
C ALA A 480 -0.46 25.84 25.63
N GLU A 481 -1.35 25.39 26.55
CA GLU A 481 -0.95 24.91 27.88
C GLU A 481 -0.01 23.69 27.79
N LEU A 482 -0.32 22.73 26.94
CA LEU A 482 0.52 21.54 26.72
C LEU A 482 1.89 21.91 26.18
N LEU A 483 1.96 22.88 25.27
CA LEU A 483 3.23 23.39 24.74
C LEU A 483 4.05 24.12 25.82
N VAL A 484 3.40 24.89 26.68
CA VAL A 484 4.06 25.52 27.82
C VAL A 484 4.60 24.48 28.80
N LYS A 485 3.82 23.45 29.14
CA LYS A 485 4.26 22.30 29.96
C LYS A 485 5.44 21.55 29.32
N ALA A 486 5.51 21.47 28.01
CA ALA A 486 6.63 20.88 27.27
C ALA A 486 7.84 21.84 27.13
N GLY A 487 7.82 23.01 27.76
CA GLY A 487 8.89 24.01 27.72
C GLY A 487 8.97 24.80 26.41
N LEU A 488 7.88 24.87 25.62
CA LEU A 488 7.80 25.60 24.34
C LEU A 488 7.09 26.96 24.46
N GLY A 489 6.81 27.45 25.66
CA GLY A 489 6.11 28.72 25.86
C GLY A 489 6.76 29.92 25.19
N PRO A 490 8.06 30.19 25.40
CA PRO A 490 8.77 31.28 24.71
C PRO A 490 8.75 31.15 23.19
N TRP A 491 9.02 29.96 22.69
CA TRP A 491 9.00 29.67 21.24
C TRP A 491 7.61 29.88 20.62
N LEU A 492 6.55 29.43 21.30
CA LEU A 492 5.17 29.64 20.84
C LEU A 492 4.81 31.13 20.74
N ALA A 493 5.31 31.95 21.66
CA ALA A 493 5.07 33.39 21.67
C ALA A 493 5.74 34.12 20.49
N GLU A 494 6.79 33.56 19.93
CA GLU A 494 7.51 34.11 18.77
C GLU A 494 6.86 33.72 17.42
N LEU A 495 5.95 32.73 17.42
CA LEU A 495 5.32 32.27 16.18
C LEU A 495 4.17 33.21 15.77
N PRO A 496 4.15 33.67 14.49
CA PRO A 496 3.14 34.63 14.01
C PRO A 496 1.71 34.09 14.04
N ASP A 497 1.54 32.78 13.81
CA ASP A 497 0.24 32.12 13.76
C ASP A 497 0.00 31.25 15.01
N GLY A 498 0.84 31.34 16.05
CA GLY A 498 0.73 30.57 17.28
C GLY A 498 0.59 29.06 17.03
N VAL A 499 -0.41 28.40 17.61
CA VAL A 499 -0.68 26.97 17.44
C VAL A 499 -1.09 26.56 16.01
N HIS A 500 -1.47 27.53 15.17
CA HIS A 500 -1.83 27.30 13.77
C HIS A 500 -0.61 27.33 12.83
N THR A 501 0.58 27.63 13.33
CA THR A 501 1.81 27.62 12.52
C THR A 501 2.01 26.25 11.91
N VAL A 502 2.16 26.21 10.58
CA VAL A 502 2.37 24.98 9.80
C VAL A 502 3.83 24.57 9.85
N LEU A 503 4.09 23.35 10.24
CA LEU A 503 5.43 22.76 10.23
C LEU A 503 5.78 22.34 8.80
N GLY A 504 6.99 22.62 8.35
CA GLY A 504 7.49 22.19 7.04
C GLY A 504 7.64 20.67 6.92
N ALA A 505 7.92 20.20 5.72
CA ALA A 505 8.15 18.79 5.44
C ALA A 505 9.23 18.22 6.40
N ASP A 506 8.93 17.08 7.03
CA ASP A 506 9.75 16.45 8.07
C ASP A 506 10.13 17.40 9.24
N ALA A 507 9.31 18.43 9.50
CA ALA A 507 9.53 19.44 10.52
C ALA A 507 10.91 20.17 10.37
N THR A 508 11.34 20.42 9.12
CA THR A 508 12.61 21.11 8.84
C THR A 508 12.63 22.57 9.30
N THR A 509 11.48 23.13 9.64
CA THR A 509 11.32 24.51 10.15
C THR A 509 11.55 24.65 11.63
N VAL A 510 11.73 23.54 12.38
CA VAL A 510 11.96 23.51 13.82
C VAL A 510 13.31 22.89 14.16
N SER A 511 13.94 23.37 15.23
CA SER A 511 15.18 22.78 15.74
C SER A 511 14.95 21.38 16.32
N GLY A 512 16.00 20.57 16.48
CA GLY A 512 15.92 19.25 17.09
C GLY A 512 15.32 19.27 18.49
N GLY A 513 15.64 20.29 19.30
CA GLY A 513 15.09 20.47 20.63
C GLY A 513 13.59 20.84 20.63
N GLU A 514 13.16 21.72 19.75
CA GLU A 514 11.75 22.07 19.57
C GLU A 514 10.94 20.88 19.08
N ARG A 515 11.48 20.12 18.12
CA ARG A 515 10.88 18.88 17.62
C ARG A 515 10.59 17.91 18.76
N ARG A 516 11.55 17.65 19.65
CA ARG A 516 11.37 16.73 20.79
C ARG A 516 10.33 17.23 21.78
N ARG A 517 10.34 18.52 22.10
CA ARG A 517 9.34 19.13 22.97
C ARG A 517 7.93 19.13 22.36
N LEU A 518 7.79 19.28 21.03
CA LEU A 518 6.51 19.08 20.34
C LEU A 518 6.01 17.63 20.46
N LEU A 519 6.90 16.65 20.29
CA LEU A 519 6.55 15.25 20.49
C LEU A 519 6.15 14.94 21.92
N LEU A 520 6.79 15.60 22.91
CA LEU A 520 6.41 15.51 24.29
C LEU A 520 5.05 16.14 24.56
N ALA A 521 4.78 17.35 24.04
CA ALA A 521 3.46 17.98 24.14
C ALA A 521 2.37 17.07 23.57
N ARG A 522 2.66 16.37 22.45
CA ARG A 522 1.76 15.38 21.87
C ARG A 522 1.57 14.15 22.77
N ALA A 523 2.62 13.68 23.47
CA ALA A 523 2.49 12.60 24.44
C ALA A 523 1.62 13.01 25.63
N LEU A 524 1.81 14.23 26.15
CA LEU A 524 1.00 14.78 27.23
C LEU A 524 -0.47 15.00 26.84
N ALA A 525 -0.75 15.28 25.56
CA ALA A 525 -2.10 15.38 25.02
C ALA A 525 -2.85 14.03 25.01
N SER A 526 -2.12 12.90 25.10
CA SER A 526 -2.72 11.56 25.07
C SER A 526 -3.61 11.31 26.29
N PRO A 527 -4.79 10.68 26.09
CA PRO A 527 -5.64 10.27 27.20
C PRO A 527 -5.07 9.10 28.01
N ALA A 528 -4.02 8.43 27.51
CA ALA A 528 -3.44 7.24 28.14
C ALA A 528 -2.90 7.52 29.53
N ASP A 529 -3.14 6.60 30.47
CA ASP A 529 -2.66 6.68 31.85
C ASP A 529 -1.18 6.32 31.99
N CYS A 530 -0.62 5.56 31.02
CA CYS A 530 0.78 5.15 31.01
C CYS A 530 1.53 5.77 29.84
N LEU A 531 2.59 6.52 30.12
CA LEU A 531 3.45 7.17 29.12
C LEU A 531 4.82 6.49 29.11
N LEU A 532 5.21 5.98 27.93
CA LEU A 532 6.56 5.48 27.67
C LEU A 532 7.28 6.51 26.79
N ILE A 533 8.41 7.02 27.25
CA ILE A 533 9.11 8.12 26.58
C ILE A 533 10.59 7.75 26.40
N ASP A 534 11.05 7.74 25.14
CA ASP A 534 12.45 7.45 24.82
C ASP A 534 13.25 8.75 24.70
N GLU A 535 14.22 8.93 25.57
CA GLU A 535 15.18 10.04 25.62
C GLU A 535 14.56 11.46 25.46
N PRO A 536 13.61 11.88 26.33
CA PRO A 536 12.84 13.13 26.17
C PRO A 536 13.70 14.39 26.20
N ALA A 537 14.86 14.33 26.84
CA ALA A 537 15.72 15.49 27.11
C ALA A 537 17.00 15.55 26.24
N GLU A 538 17.11 14.70 25.23
CA GLU A 538 18.27 14.72 24.33
C GLU A 538 18.30 16.02 23.50
N HIS A 539 19.48 16.58 23.25
CA HIS A 539 19.72 17.85 22.55
C HIS A 539 19.20 19.12 23.29
N LEU A 540 18.87 19.01 24.57
CA LEU A 540 18.54 20.16 25.40
C LEU A 540 19.78 20.59 26.23
N ASP A 541 19.82 21.86 26.61
CA ASP A 541 20.76 22.34 27.62
C ASP A 541 20.51 21.67 28.98
N GLY A 542 21.54 21.71 29.84
CA GLY A 542 21.55 20.94 31.09
C GLY A 542 20.37 21.26 32.03
N GLU A 543 20.08 22.52 32.26
CA GLU A 543 19.03 22.96 33.20
C GLU A 543 17.63 22.67 32.66
N THR A 544 17.40 22.95 31.40
CA THR A 544 16.11 22.67 30.72
C THR A 544 15.84 21.17 30.67
N ALA A 545 16.85 20.36 30.40
CA ALA A 545 16.74 18.90 30.36
C ALA A 545 16.36 18.31 31.72
N ASP A 546 17.01 18.78 32.80
CA ASP A 546 16.74 18.31 34.15
C ASP A 546 15.37 18.76 34.65
N ALA A 547 14.96 20.00 34.37
CA ALA A 547 13.61 20.48 34.68
C ALA A 547 12.55 19.61 33.97
N LEU A 548 12.73 19.33 32.67
CA LEU A 548 11.80 18.53 31.90
C LEU A 548 11.63 17.10 32.44
N ILE A 549 12.73 16.43 32.79
CA ILE A 549 12.67 15.07 33.37
C ILE A 549 11.94 15.07 34.73
N ARG A 550 12.22 16.07 35.59
CA ARG A 550 11.52 16.21 36.88
C ARG A 550 10.02 16.46 36.70
N ASP A 551 9.65 17.34 35.78
CA ASP A 551 8.24 17.64 35.49
C ASP A 551 7.51 16.41 34.97
N LEU A 552 8.16 15.62 34.10
CA LEU A 552 7.63 14.36 33.61
C LEU A 552 7.44 13.33 34.73
N ALA A 553 8.45 13.16 35.59
CA ALA A 553 8.39 12.22 36.70
C ALA A 553 7.29 12.57 37.71
N SER A 554 6.99 13.87 37.85
CA SER A 554 5.97 14.39 38.79
C SER A 554 4.60 14.63 38.15
N THR A 555 4.36 14.15 36.91
CA THR A 555 3.06 14.34 36.23
C THR A 555 1.94 13.62 36.98
N GLU A 556 1.07 14.37 37.64
CA GLU A 556 -0.02 13.82 38.46
C GLU A 556 -0.96 12.92 37.65
N GLY A 557 -1.31 11.77 38.23
CA GLY A 557 -2.28 10.82 37.66
C GLY A 557 -1.77 9.99 36.48
N LYS A 558 -0.52 10.18 36.05
CA LYS A 558 0.09 9.41 34.96
C LYS A 558 1.18 8.48 35.50
N THR A 559 1.23 7.28 34.96
CA THR A 559 2.38 6.36 35.09
C THR A 559 3.39 6.72 34.04
N VAL A 560 4.64 7.01 34.40
CA VAL A 560 5.66 7.45 33.46
C VAL A 560 6.84 6.47 33.45
N ILE A 561 7.15 5.91 32.29
CA ILE A 561 8.37 5.12 32.08
C ILE A 561 9.23 5.87 31.07
N LEU A 562 10.39 6.32 31.51
CA LEU A 562 11.29 7.09 30.65
C LEU A 562 12.65 6.42 30.51
N VAL A 563 13.24 6.53 29.33
CA VAL A 563 14.65 6.23 29.12
C VAL A 563 15.43 7.52 29.22
N SER A 564 16.50 7.52 30.00
CA SER A 564 17.37 8.70 30.14
C SER A 564 18.83 8.33 30.20
N HIS A 565 19.65 9.20 29.63
CA HIS A 565 21.11 9.20 29.83
C HIS A 565 21.55 10.16 30.93
N ARG A 566 20.62 10.98 31.43
CA ARG A 566 20.90 12.00 32.48
C ARG A 566 20.49 11.45 33.83
N LEU A 567 21.48 11.22 34.68
CA LEU A 567 21.28 10.70 36.03
C LEU A 567 20.95 11.79 37.04
N THR A 568 21.47 13.01 36.86
CA THR A 568 21.28 14.16 37.76
C THR A 568 19.83 14.63 37.87
N ALA A 569 18.98 14.26 36.90
CA ALA A 569 17.57 14.64 36.89
C ALA A 569 16.64 13.58 37.51
N LEU A 570 17.19 12.44 37.95
CA LEU A 570 16.40 11.28 38.40
C LEU A 570 16.06 11.29 39.89
N GLU A 571 16.44 12.32 40.64
CA GLU A 571 16.12 12.48 42.07
C GLU A 571 14.61 12.44 42.37
N GLY A 572 13.78 12.89 41.41
CA GLY A 572 12.32 12.91 41.51
C GLY A 572 11.62 11.66 40.97
N VAL A 573 12.35 10.64 40.52
CA VAL A 573 11.78 9.41 39.98
C VAL A 573 11.65 8.35 41.07
N ASP A 574 10.48 7.70 41.16
CA ASP A 574 10.22 6.71 42.21
C ASP A 574 11.13 5.49 42.17
N SER A 575 11.50 5.04 40.97
CA SER A 575 12.40 3.90 40.77
C SER A 575 13.28 4.05 39.51
N VAL A 576 14.51 3.62 39.62
CA VAL A 576 15.48 3.58 38.51
C VAL A 576 15.92 2.15 38.26
N VAL A 577 15.87 1.71 37.03
CA VAL A 577 16.39 0.42 36.56
C VAL A 577 17.68 0.66 35.79
N VAL A 578 18.75 0.07 36.25
CA VAL A 578 20.06 0.14 35.62
C VAL A 578 20.27 -1.10 34.76
N LEU A 579 20.32 -0.90 33.45
CA LEU A 579 20.68 -1.96 32.49
C LEU A 579 22.18 -1.96 32.25
N ASP A 580 22.75 -3.15 32.16
CA ASP A 580 24.16 -3.37 31.84
C ASP A 580 24.33 -4.54 30.86
N ARG A 581 25.50 -4.67 30.26
CA ARG A 581 25.81 -5.78 29.38
C ARG A 581 26.52 -6.91 30.14
N ALA A 582 25.96 -8.11 30.00
CA ALA A 582 26.63 -9.35 30.39
C ALA A 582 26.97 -10.18 29.12
N GLY A 583 28.17 -10.04 28.59
CA GLY A 583 28.51 -10.52 27.27
C GLY A 583 27.71 -9.76 26.19
N ASP A 584 26.98 -10.49 25.33
CA ASP A 584 26.17 -9.90 24.26
C ASP A 584 24.73 -9.57 24.68
N LYS A 585 24.30 -9.88 25.92
CA LYS A 585 22.95 -9.70 26.41
C LYS A 585 22.86 -8.59 27.45
N ALA A 586 21.76 -7.82 27.39
CA ALA A 586 21.41 -6.89 28.46
C ALA A 586 20.93 -7.66 29.70
N ARG A 587 21.15 -7.08 30.87
CA ARG A 587 20.59 -7.55 32.14
C ARG A 587 20.23 -6.36 33.02
N VAL A 588 19.31 -6.55 33.93
CA VAL A 588 19.11 -5.63 35.04
C VAL A 588 20.26 -5.80 36.02
N LEU A 589 21.06 -4.75 36.19
CA LEU A 589 22.18 -4.74 37.14
C LEU A 589 21.67 -4.41 38.54
N ALA A 590 20.77 -3.42 38.64
CA ALA A 590 20.15 -3.00 39.89
C ALA A 590 18.82 -2.27 39.61
N GLN A 591 17.95 -2.26 40.61
CA GLN A 591 16.73 -1.46 40.64
C GLN A 591 16.51 -0.91 42.03
N GLY A 592 16.13 0.37 42.16
CA GLY A 592 15.88 1.04 43.41
C GLY A 592 15.70 2.54 43.24
N ALA A 593 15.57 3.27 44.35
CA ALA A 593 15.55 4.72 44.35
C ALA A 593 16.89 5.31 43.90
N HIS A 594 16.87 6.52 43.32
CA HIS A 594 18.08 7.19 42.83
C HIS A 594 19.18 7.24 43.91
N ASP A 595 18.85 7.67 45.12
CA ASP A 595 19.80 7.81 46.23
C ASP A 595 20.37 6.49 46.71
N GLU A 596 19.55 5.43 46.74
CA GLU A 596 20.02 4.08 47.09
C GLU A 596 21.03 3.55 46.06
N LEU A 597 20.76 3.79 44.78
CA LEU A 597 21.67 3.37 43.69
C LEU A 597 22.97 4.20 43.71
N ALA A 598 22.89 5.49 43.98
CA ALA A 598 24.04 6.36 44.12
C ALA A 598 24.92 5.95 45.34
N ALA A 599 24.30 5.46 46.40
CA ALA A 599 25.02 4.97 47.59
C ALA A 599 25.63 3.57 47.39
N SER A 600 24.87 2.64 46.78
CA SER A 600 25.21 1.20 46.77
C SER A 600 25.93 0.76 45.50
N LEU A 601 25.73 1.40 44.31
CA LEU A 601 26.21 0.96 43.02
C LEU A 601 27.42 1.80 42.51
N PRO A 602 28.65 1.31 42.55
CA PRO A 602 29.83 2.09 42.18
C PRO A 602 29.77 2.65 40.76
N VAL A 603 29.28 1.87 39.80
CA VAL A 603 29.17 2.29 38.39
C VAL A 603 28.16 3.46 38.23
N TYR A 604 27.06 3.42 38.95
CA TYR A 604 26.06 4.48 38.93
C TYR A 604 26.60 5.79 39.54
N ARG A 605 27.26 5.66 40.69
CA ARG A 605 27.92 6.79 41.35
C ARG A 605 29.01 7.42 40.50
N TRP A 606 29.81 6.61 39.84
CA TRP A 606 30.87 7.11 38.94
C TRP A 606 30.25 7.85 37.73
N SER A 607 29.16 7.33 37.15
CA SER A 607 28.46 7.98 36.04
C SER A 607 27.85 9.31 36.47
N LEU A 608 27.25 9.35 37.66
CA LEU A 608 26.66 10.56 38.25
C LEU A 608 27.74 11.64 38.49
N SER A 609 28.87 11.30 39.16
CA SER A 609 29.97 12.25 39.41
C SER A 609 30.59 12.80 38.12
N ARG A 610 30.63 11.99 37.09
CA ARG A 610 31.15 12.43 35.78
C ARG A 610 30.19 13.37 35.06
N GLU A 611 28.91 13.19 35.23
CA GLU A 611 27.89 14.11 34.69
C GLU A 611 27.93 15.44 35.43
N GLU A 612 27.99 15.44 36.74
CA GLU A 612 28.14 16.63 37.58
C GLU A 612 29.40 17.44 37.25
N SER A 613 30.52 16.76 36.96
CA SER A 613 31.77 17.43 36.59
C SER A 613 31.80 18.06 35.20
N ARG A 614 30.80 17.79 34.36
CA ARG A 614 30.61 18.39 33.03
C ARG A 614 29.67 19.60 33.00
N ARG A 615 29.02 19.87 34.12
CA ARG A 615 28.26 21.09 34.34
C ARG A 615 29.22 22.22 34.74
#